data_8ead7c6523d7fafde7d365986c19f609
#
_entry.id   8ead7c6523d7fafde7d365986c19f609
#
_cell.length_a   1.000
_cell.length_b   1.000
_cell.length_c   1.000
_cell.angle_alpha   90.00
_cell.angle_beta   90.00
_cell.angle_gamma   90.00
#
_symmetry.space_group_name_H-M   'P 1'
#
loop_
_entity.id
_entity.type
_entity.pdbx_description
1 polymer ?
#
loop_
_entity_poly.entity_id
_entity_poly.type
_entity_poly.pdbx_seq_one_letter_code
_entity_poly.pdbx_strand_id
1 'polypeptide(L)'
;MLYNKLKRMKKLNLIFVALILNLLVGCSSASAISQDKTTSYSRSHQLTGKASWYSQKFHGKRTASGERYNKGAYTAAHKSLPFGTIVRVTNTANAKKVDVKINDRGPFVKGRVIDLSQEAFEQIGSIKKGVVPIKIEIIDDSNTFTYKH
;
A
#
# COMPACT_ATOMS: atom_id res chain seq x y z
N MET A 1 -23.52 -63.26 22.94
CA MET A 1 -22.19 -62.65 23.08
C MET A 1 -21.84 -61.66 21.95
N LEU A 2 -22.26 -61.94 20.71
CA LEU A 2 -22.00 -61.03 19.56
C LEU A 2 -22.72 -59.67 19.62
N TYR A 3 -23.95 -59.62 20.11
CA TYR A 3 -24.78 -58.40 20.17
C TYR A 3 -24.14 -57.28 21.02
N ASN A 4 -23.56 -57.61 22.13
CA ASN A 4 -22.90 -56.63 23.00
C ASN A 4 -21.58 -56.10 22.40
N LYS A 5 -20.91 -56.90 21.57
CA LYS A 5 -19.69 -56.48 20.86
C LYS A 5 -19.99 -55.44 19.77
N LEU A 6 -21.10 -55.66 19.03
CA LEU A 6 -21.56 -54.70 17.99
C LEU A 6 -22.00 -53.36 18.59
N LYS A 7 -22.69 -53.38 19.73
CA LYS A 7 -23.14 -52.15 20.42
C LYS A 7 -21.96 -51.33 20.98
N ARG A 8 -20.91 -52.02 21.41
CA ARG A 8 -19.66 -51.37 21.89
C ARG A 8 -18.84 -50.72 20.77
N MET A 9 -18.79 -51.35 19.58
CA MET A 9 -18.12 -50.82 18.40
C MET A 9 -18.87 -49.61 17.83
N LYS A 10 -20.21 -49.60 17.82
CA LYS A 10 -20.97 -48.41 17.37
C LYS A 10 -20.79 -47.20 18.29
N LYS A 11 -20.71 -47.42 19.62
CA LYS A 11 -20.40 -46.31 20.57
C LYS A 11 -18.96 -45.77 20.39
N LEU A 12 -18.02 -46.67 20.12
CA LEU A 12 -16.62 -46.26 19.91
C LEU A 12 -16.44 -45.41 18.63
N ASN A 13 -17.13 -45.80 17.54
CA ASN A 13 -17.14 -45.03 16.29
C ASN A 13 -17.81 -43.64 16.45
N LEU A 14 -18.90 -43.55 17.24
CA LEU A 14 -19.55 -42.26 17.49
C LEU A 14 -18.64 -41.30 18.28
N ILE A 15 -17.86 -41.81 19.22
CA ILE A 15 -16.91 -41.01 19.99
C ILE A 15 -15.74 -40.54 19.11
N PHE A 16 -15.25 -41.39 18.19
CA PHE A 16 -14.17 -41.04 17.27
C PHE A 16 -14.60 -39.98 16.26
N VAL A 17 -15.83 -40.04 15.73
CA VAL A 17 -16.38 -39.04 14.82
C VAL A 17 -16.61 -37.71 15.52
N ALA A 18 -17.05 -37.70 16.78
CA ALA A 18 -17.20 -36.49 17.59
C ALA A 18 -15.86 -35.83 17.93
N LEU A 19 -14.78 -36.62 18.09
CA LEU A 19 -13.43 -36.09 18.38
C LEU A 19 -12.78 -35.46 17.15
N ILE A 20 -13.05 -35.94 15.94
CA ILE A 20 -12.51 -35.42 14.68
C ILE A 20 -13.17 -34.08 14.29
N LEU A 21 -14.46 -33.89 14.68
CA LEU A 21 -15.20 -32.66 14.34
C LEU A 21 -14.74 -31.41 15.11
N ASN A 22 -13.99 -31.57 16.21
CA ASN A 22 -13.47 -30.46 17.01
C ASN A 22 -12.09 -29.93 16.57
N LEU A 23 -11.45 -30.52 15.55
CA LEU A 23 -10.12 -30.09 15.05
C LEU A 23 -10.16 -29.12 13.88
N LEU A 24 -11.36 -28.66 13.43
CA LEU A 24 -11.51 -27.71 12.31
C LEU A 24 -11.83 -26.28 12.74
N VAL A 25 -11.71 -25.92 14.02
CA VAL A 25 -11.82 -24.54 14.48
C VAL A 25 -10.42 -24.06 14.83
N GLY A 26 -9.67 -23.69 13.83
CA GLY A 26 -8.34 -23.13 14.04
C GLY A 26 -7.85 -22.36 12.82
N CYS A 27 -7.59 -21.06 13.04
CA CYS A 27 -6.90 -20.11 12.17
C CYS A 27 -7.74 -19.39 11.11
N SER A 28 -8.41 -18.35 11.56
CA SER A 28 -8.67 -17.18 10.73
C SER A 28 -8.39 -15.92 11.54
N SER A 29 -7.11 -15.59 11.74
CA SER A 29 -6.69 -14.40 12.51
C SER A 29 -5.43 -13.71 11.97
N ALA A 30 -5.18 -13.74 10.66
CA ALA A 30 -3.99 -13.08 10.10
C ALA A 30 -4.29 -11.97 9.08
N SER A 31 -5.56 -11.66 8.78
CA SER A 31 -5.90 -10.70 7.71
C SER A 31 -6.40 -9.34 8.21
N ALA A 32 -6.65 -9.17 9.50
CA ALA A 32 -7.30 -7.96 10.03
C ALA A 32 -6.35 -6.77 10.25
N ILE A 33 -5.04 -7.00 10.44
CA ILE A 33 -4.09 -5.94 10.85
C ILE A 33 -3.68 -5.05 9.67
N SER A 34 -3.57 -5.59 8.46
CA SER A 34 -3.14 -4.80 7.31
C SER A 34 -4.25 -3.90 6.73
N GLN A 35 -5.52 -4.30 6.85
CA GLN A 35 -6.64 -3.51 6.35
C GLN A 35 -6.94 -2.27 7.21
N ASP A 36 -6.78 -2.36 8.52
CA ASP A 36 -7.07 -1.22 9.42
C ASP A 36 -6.05 -0.09 9.25
N LYS A 37 -4.77 -0.40 9.09
CA LYS A 37 -3.72 0.59 8.86
C LYS A 37 -3.92 1.32 7.52
N THR A 38 -4.22 0.60 6.44
CA THR A 38 -4.51 1.20 5.12
C THR A 38 -5.76 2.06 5.15
N THR A 39 -6.81 1.66 5.89
CA THR A 39 -8.04 2.43 6.05
C THR A 39 -7.82 3.68 6.89
N SER A 40 -6.97 3.62 7.91
CA SER A 40 -6.58 4.76 8.73
C SER A 40 -5.80 5.80 7.92
N TYR A 41 -4.79 5.38 7.14
CA TYR A 41 -4.06 6.27 6.24
C TYR A 41 -4.96 6.86 5.15
N SER A 42 -5.87 6.09 4.58
CA SER A 42 -6.84 6.56 3.59
C SER A 42 -7.78 7.64 4.11
N ARG A 43 -8.11 7.62 5.41
CA ARG A 43 -8.92 8.68 6.07
C ARG A 43 -8.12 9.94 6.40
N SER A 44 -6.83 9.80 6.71
CA SER A 44 -5.97 10.92 7.08
C SER A 44 -5.23 11.55 5.89
N HIS A 45 -5.11 10.84 4.76
CA HIS A 45 -4.38 11.27 3.58
C HIS A 45 -5.21 11.15 2.31
N GLN A 46 -5.02 12.09 1.39
CA GLN A 46 -5.67 12.02 0.08
C GLN A 46 -4.93 11.04 -0.82
N LEU A 47 -5.48 9.83 -0.98
CA LEU A 47 -4.88 8.73 -1.76
C LEU A 47 -5.46 8.56 -3.16
N THR A 48 -6.36 9.45 -3.59
CA THR A 48 -6.92 9.49 -4.96
C THR A 48 -6.91 10.92 -5.48
N GLY A 49 -6.70 11.09 -6.78
CA GLY A 49 -6.69 12.40 -7.41
C GLY A 49 -5.84 12.42 -8.67
N LYS A 50 -5.06 13.47 -8.86
CA LYS A 50 -4.18 13.63 -10.02
C LYS A 50 -2.72 13.60 -9.59
N ALA A 51 -1.87 12.95 -10.39
CA ALA A 51 -0.42 13.04 -10.32
C ALA A 51 0.11 13.99 -11.40
N SER A 52 1.18 14.71 -11.09
CA SER A 52 2.03 15.36 -12.07
C SER A 52 3.49 14.98 -11.84
N TRP A 53 4.44 15.71 -12.43
CA TRP A 53 5.85 15.41 -12.31
C TRP A 53 6.68 16.68 -12.11
N TYR A 54 7.85 16.51 -11.47
CA TYR A 54 8.80 17.58 -11.28
C TYR A 54 9.58 17.90 -12.54
N SER A 55 9.62 19.18 -12.89
CA SER A 55 10.45 19.69 -13.98
C SER A 55 11.95 19.43 -13.72
N GLN A 56 12.71 19.21 -14.80
CA GLN A 56 14.17 19.04 -14.79
C GLN A 56 14.93 20.16 -14.03
N LYS A 57 14.40 21.39 -13.98
CA LYS A 57 14.99 22.53 -13.26
C LYS A 57 15.19 22.31 -11.75
N PHE A 58 14.55 21.29 -11.17
CA PHE A 58 14.68 20.94 -9.76
C PHE A 58 15.78 19.90 -9.51
N HIS A 59 16.38 19.29 -10.55
CA HIS A 59 17.43 18.30 -10.40
C HIS A 59 18.60 18.81 -9.55
N GLY A 60 19.02 18.02 -8.56
CA GLY A 60 20.08 18.37 -7.60
C GLY A 60 19.65 19.27 -6.44
N LYS A 61 18.46 19.91 -6.48
CA LYS A 61 17.95 20.70 -5.35
C LYS A 61 17.56 19.83 -4.17
N ARG A 62 17.65 20.36 -2.95
CA ARG A 62 17.20 19.65 -1.75
C ARG A 62 15.69 19.54 -1.72
N THR A 63 15.21 18.35 -1.36
CA THR A 63 13.80 18.05 -1.05
C THR A 63 13.51 18.38 0.42
N ALA A 64 12.25 18.33 0.82
CA ALA A 64 11.84 18.55 2.20
C ALA A 64 12.35 17.46 3.17
N SER A 65 12.70 16.26 2.68
CA SER A 65 13.38 15.23 3.49
C SER A 65 14.89 15.47 3.66
N GLY A 66 15.46 16.49 3.00
CA GLY A 66 16.89 16.76 2.97
C GLY A 66 17.67 16.02 1.88
N GLU A 67 17.06 15.04 1.20
CA GLU A 67 17.65 14.37 0.06
C GLU A 67 17.80 15.33 -1.13
N ARG A 68 18.65 14.99 -2.10
CA ARG A 68 18.70 15.72 -3.37
C ARG A 68 17.75 15.11 -4.38
N TYR A 69 16.92 15.93 -5.00
CA TYR A 69 16.04 15.47 -6.07
C TYR A 69 16.86 14.92 -7.24
N ASN A 70 16.55 13.69 -7.62
CA ASN A 70 17.08 13.05 -8.82
C ASN A 70 15.92 12.71 -9.75
N LYS A 71 15.91 13.29 -10.95
CA LYS A 71 14.88 13.06 -11.95
C LYS A 71 14.76 11.61 -12.41
N GLY A 72 15.86 10.83 -12.36
CA GLY A 72 15.95 9.41 -12.72
C GLY A 72 15.68 8.45 -11.55
N ALA A 73 15.37 8.95 -10.35
CA ALA A 73 15.02 8.10 -9.21
C ALA A 73 13.50 7.93 -9.10
N TYR A 74 13.06 6.85 -8.46
CA TYR A 74 11.64 6.60 -8.19
C TYR A 74 11.24 7.25 -6.87
N THR A 75 11.01 8.57 -6.89
CA THR A 75 10.64 9.38 -5.72
C THR A 75 9.45 10.28 -6.02
N ALA A 76 8.81 10.77 -4.96
CA ALA A 76 7.65 11.64 -5.08
C ALA A 76 7.50 12.62 -3.90
N ALA A 77 6.74 13.71 -4.16
CA ALA A 77 6.21 14.58 -3.13
C ALA A 77 4.76 14.22 -2.82
N HIS A 78 4.44 14.19 -1.52
CA HIS A 78 3.07 14.11 -1.01
C HIS A 78 2.89 15.09 0.16
N LYS A 79 1.67 15.64 0.32
CA LYS A 79 1.40 16.70 1.30
C LYS A 79 1.65 16.26 2.74
N SER A 80 1.28 15.04 3.09
CA SER A 80 1.21 14.58 4.48
C SER A 80 1.74 13.18 4.76
N LEU A 81 1.94 12.32 3.75
CA LEU A 81 2.54 11.00 3.98
C LEU A 81 3.95 11.17 4.57
N PRO A 82 4.34 10.36 5.57
CA PRO A 82 5.68 10.41 6.15
C PRO A 82 6.76 10.21 5.09
N PHE A 83 7.92 10.85 5.27
CA PHE A 83 9.07 10.58 4.42
C PHE A 83 9.56 9.15 4.62
N GLY A 84 10.04 8.52 3.55
CA GLY A 84 10.42 7.10 3.55
C GLY A 84 9.28 6.14 3.21
N THR A 85 8.00 6.57 3.28
CA THR A 85 6.87 5.75 2.85
C THR A 85 7.04 5.33 1.39
N ILE A 86 6.92 4.04 1.10
CA ILE A 86 6.84 3.52 -0.26
C ILE A 86 5.38 3.38 -0.64
N VAL A 87 5.02 3.98 -1.74
CA VAL A 87 3.65 3.94 -2.27
C VAL A 87 3.63 3.42 -3.69
N ARG A 88 2.60 2.65 -4.02
CA ARG A 88 2.25 2.27 -5.39
C ARG A 88 1.29 3.30 -5.96
N VAL A 89 1.68 3.93 -7.05
CA VAL A 89 0.85 4.88 -7.80
C VAL A 89 0.33 4.18 -9.04
N THR A 90 -0.99 4.04 -9.13
CA THR A 90 -1.68 3.44 -10.28
C THR A 90 -2.35 4.53 -11.08
N ASN A 91 -2.02 4.67 -12.35
CA ASN A 91 -2.77 5.51 -13.28
C ASN A 91 -4.10 4.80 -13.63
N THR A 92 -5.22 5.40 -13.22
CA THR A 92 -6.55 4.79 -13.36
C THR A 92 -7.06 4.80 -14.81
N ALA A 93 -6.43 5.56 -15.71
CA ALA A 93 -6.81 5.60 -17.12
C ALA A 93 -6.20 4.47 -17.96
N ASN A 94 -5.09 3.83 -17.50
CA ASN A 94 -4.39 2.80 -18.28
C ASN A 94 -3.90 1.62 -17.42
N ALA A 95 -4.20 1.61 -16.13
CA ALA A 95 -3.81 0.59 -15.12
C ALA A 95 -2.28 0.41 -14.92
N LYS A 96 -1.42 1.24 -15.53
CA LYS A 96 0.03 1.21 -15.30
C LYS A 96 0.35 1.65 -13.88
N LYS A 97 1.40 1.05 -13.31
CA LYS A 97 1.78 1.24 -11.89
C LYS A 97 3.26 1.57 -11.78
N VAL A 98 3.60 2.31 -10.73
CA VAL A 98 4.98 2.56 -10.32
C VAL A 98 5.04 2.66 -8.79
N ASP A 99 6.09 2.10 -8.19
CA ASP A 99 6.35 2.23 -6.76
C ASP A 99 7.38 3.34 -6.55
N VAL A 100 7.10 4.26 -5.62
CA VAL A 100 7.93 5.44 -5.36
C VAL A 100 8.09 5.68 -3.86
N LYS A 101 9.25 6.24 -3.48
CA LYS A 101 9.51 6.70 -2.11
C LYS A 101 9.06 8.15 -1.95
N ILE A 102 8.31 8.43 -0.90
CA ILE A 102 7.97 9.81 -0.52
C ILE A 102 9.17 10.46 0.14
N ASN A 103 9.70 11.52 -0.46
CA ASN A 103 10.84 12.27 0.07
C ASN A 103 10.70 13.80 -0.04
N ASP A 104 9.53 14.28 -0.47
CA ASP A 104 9.29 15.71 -0.59
C ASP A 104 7.86 16.10 -0.18
N ARG A 105 7.60 17.41 -0.04
CA ARG A 105 6.30 18.01 0.28
C ARG A 105 5.70 18.70 -0.93
N GLY A 106 4.41 18.55 -1.08
CA GLY A 106 3.59 19.02 -2.21
C GLY A 106 2.71 17.88 -2.73
N PRO A 107 2.01 18.11 -3.83
CA PRO A 107 1.80 19.36 -4.56
C PRO A 107 0.89 20.34 -3.81
N PHE A 108 1.15 21.65 -3.95
CA PHE A 108 0.31 22.71 -3.39
C PHE A 108 -0.71 23.25 -4.41
N VAL A 109 -0.95 22.51 -5.48
CA VAL A 109 -1.92 22.81 -6.54
C VAL A 109 -3.21 22.03 -6.30
N LYS A 110 -4.35 22.70 -6.39
CA LYS A 110 -5.68 22.09 -6.19
C LYS A 110 -5.89 20.92 -7.15
N GLY A 111 -6.39 19.80 -6.62
CA GLY A 111 -6.70 18.59 -7.38
C GLY A 111 -5.52 17.66 -7.65
N ARG A 112 -4.26 18.11 -7.44
CA ARG A 112 -3.09 17.25 -7.44
C ARG A 112 -2.85 16.69 -6.03
N VAL A 113 -2.45 15.42 -5.95
CA VAL A 113 -2.20 14.73 -4.68
C VAL A 113 -0.75 14.25 -4.55
N ILE A 114 -0.07 14.03 -5.66
CA ILE A 114 1.31 13.57 -5.71
C ILE A 114 2.03 14.18 -6.91
N ASP A 115 3.31 14.56 -6.73
CA ASP A 115 4.21 14.91 -7.81
C ASP A 115 5.33 13.89 -7.88
N LEU A 116 5.43 13.19 -9.00
CA LEU A 116 6.42 12.14 -9.25
C LEU A 116 7.72 12.72 -9.79
N SER A 117 8.82 12.01 -9.61
CA SER A 117 10.01 12.23 -10.43
C SER A 117 9.66 12.01 -11.91
N GLN A 118 10.47 12.56 -12.80
CA GLN A 118 10.25 12.42 -14.23
C GLN A 118 10.21 10.95 -14.65
N GLU A 119 11.21 10.17 -14.24
CA GLU A 119 11.33 8.74 -14.53
C GLU A 119 10.12 7.95 -14.02
N ALA A 120 9.67 8.21 -12.80
CA ALA A 120 8.51 7.53 -12.25
C ALA A 120 7.22 7.87 -13.01
N PHE A 121 7.05 9.11 -13.43
CA PHE A 121 5.87 9.52 -14.21
C PHE A 121 5.84 8.87 -15.59
N GLU A 122 7.00 8.71 -16.25
CA GLU A 122 7.12 8.06 -17.55
C GLU A 122 6.68 6.60 -17.53
N GLN A 123 6.81 5.91 -16.39
CA GLN A 123 6.32 4.53 -16.23
C GLN A 123 4.79 4.43 -16.34
N ILE A 124 4.06 5.46 -15.91
CA ILE A 124 2.59 5.42 -15.83
C ILE A 124 1.89 6.34 -16.81
N GLY A 125 2.61 7.28 -17.45
CA GLY A 125 2.03 8.26 -18.33
C GLY A 125 3.01 8.88 -19.32
N SER A 126 2.51 9.78 -20.14
CA SER A 126 3.35 10.56 -21.07
C SER A 126 3.65 11.92 -20.43
N ILE A 127 4.92 12.32 -20.43
CA ILE A 127 5.37 13.65 -20.00
C ILE A 127 4.60 14.77 -20.69
N LYS A 128 4.25 14.58 -21.96
CA LYS A 128 3.47 15.57 -22.75
C LYS A 128 2.07 15.83 -22.18
N LYS A 129 1.47 14.85 -21.51
CA LYS A 129 0.16 15.03 -20.84
C LYS A 129 0.27 15.85 -19.55
N GLY A 130 1.44 15.79 -18.88
CA GLY A 130 1.74 16.56 -17.69
C GLY A 130 0.98 16.14 -16.42
N VAL A 131 -0.24 15.63 -16.56
CA VAL A 131 -1.13 15.24 -15.43
C VAL A 131 -1.92 14.01 -15.81
N VAL A 132 -2.06 13.06 -14.87
CA VAL A 132 -2.85 11.82 -15.02
C VAL A 132 -3.70 11.53 -13.78
N PRO A 133 -4.88 10.89 -13.92
CA PRO A 133 -5.67 10.46 -12.77
C PRO A 133 -5.03 9.24 -12.12
N ILE A 134 -4.97 9.21 -10.77
CA ILE A 134 -4.28 8.13 -10.05
C ILE A 134 -5.01 7.69 -8.78
N LYS A 135 -4.66 6.48 -8.35
CA LYS A 135 -4.89 5.94 -7.00
C LYS A 135 -3.54 5.59 -6.39
N ILE A 136 -3.41 5.85 -5.09
CA ILE A 136 -2.21 5.55 -4.28
C ILE A 136 -2.54 4.40 -3.32
N GLU A 137 -1.62 3.46 -3.19
CA GLU A 137 -1.64 2.37 -2.20
C GLU A 137 -0.32 2.41 -1.41
N ILE A 138 -0.39 2.33 -0.08
CA ILE A 138 0.80 2.26 0.76
C ILE A 138 1.32 0.84 0.73
N ILE A 139 2.59 0.68 0.32
CA ILE A 139 3.26 -0.62 0.20
C ILE A 139 4.11 -0.90 1.43
N ASP A 140 4.88 0.10 1.89
CA ASP A 140 5.74 -0.01 3.05
C ASP A 140 5.86 1.35 3.75
N ASP A 141 5.72 1.34 5.07
CA ASP A 141 5.89 2.51 5.94
C ASP A 141 6.85 2.22 7.11
N SER A 142 7.61 1.13 7.06
CA SER A 142 8.51 0.70 8.12
C SER A 142 9.70 1.66 8.36
N ASN A 143 10.16 2.33 7.31
CA ASN A 143 11.30 3.26 7.34
C ASN A 143 10.85 4.74 7.29
N THR A 144 9.73 5.06 7.91
CA THR A 144 9.17 6.41 7.86
C THR A 144 9.73 7.30 8.94
N PHE A 145 9.85 8.59 8.62
CA PHE A 145 10.17 9.63 9.59
C PHE A 145 9.40 10.92 9.27
N THR A 146 9.19 11.73 10.30
CA THR A 146 8.67 13.09 10.17
C THR A 146 9.71 14.03 10.75
N TYR A 147 9.99 15.16 10.07
CA TYR A 147 10.77 16.22 10.70
C TYR A 147 10.03 16.70 11.95
N LYS A 148 10.70 16.64 13.10
CA LYS A 148 10.28 17.43 14.27
C LYS A 148 10.75 18.86 14.01
N HIS A 149 9.80 19.77 13.84
CA HIS A 149 10.06 21.20 13.87
C HIS A 149 10.36 21.63 15.30
#